data_853724bcedc38869f2fc2259995fbba1
#
_entry.id   853724bcedc38869f2fc2259995fbba1
#
_cell.length_a   1.000
_cell.length_b   1.000
_cell.length_c   1.000
_cell.angle_alpha   90.00
_cell.angle_beta   90.00
_cell.angle_gamma   90.00
#
_symmetry.space_group_name_H-M   'P 1'
#
loop_
_entity.id
_entity.type
_entity.pdbx_description
1 polymer ?
#
loop_
_entity_poly.entity_id
_entity_poly.type
_entity_poly.pdbx_seq_one_letter_code
_entity_poly.pdbx_strand_id
1 'polypeptide(L)'
;YSLGNLNVSDDTNQSTYNGDISYFPYFNVSVPLYKHRFGFAYQSVSNGKFSAEQKNTSGSDVFTEIRKADNALYQADMFYAYQFDNLNLSLSINYLFGHKINYAKADYEDTNLIDTKYEIEETFKSPGLTLGFSKEFNKKVSMGGTVSIPVELKGDKSYKTITLNEGITSETYKLPLKVSFGGAVNFYKNWDMAMDIDYDLWSQSDMYENANDGYRVAYGIEYQGSVNQEQFFKKISQRAGFAYKVSPLNSIGNDAHELTETSFTYGFSIPIKTHDSRIDFAVKYFNRESNESNYQENGILFSIGTTGFDIFKKPLDRKGHRDIPVPDET
;
A
#
# COMPACT_ATOMS: atom_id res chain seq x y z
N TYR A 1 5.00 9.80 3.10
CA TYR A 1 5.94 9.66 1.99
C TYR A 1 6.89 8.53 2.29
N SER A 2 7.16 7.68 1.31
CA SER A 2 8.14 6.60 1.42
C SER A 2 9.18 6.73 0.32
N LEU A 3 10.43 6.48 0.67
CA LEU A 3 11.55 6.40 -0.25
C LEU A 3 12.45 5.24 0.15
N GLY A 4 13.11 4.61 -0.80
CA GLY A 4 13.98 3.48 -0.51
C GLY A 4 14.85 3.08 -1.69
N ASN A 5 15.73 2.14 -1.41
CA ASN A 5 16.60 1.51 -2.40
C ASN A 5 16.14 0.06 -2.62
N LEU A 6 16.24 -0.39 -3.85
CA LEU A 6 15.85 -1.69 -4.35
C LEU A 6 17.02 -2.37 -5.02
N ASN A 7 17.28 -3.60 -4.67
CA ASN A 7 18.26 -4.45 -5.32
C ASN A 7 17.55 -5.72 -5.83
N VAL A 8 17.61 -5.94 -7.14
CA VAL A 8 16.99 -7.09 -7.82
C VAL A 8 18.09 -7.91 -8.46
N SER A 9 18.08 -9.22 -8.25
CA SER A 9 18.97 -10.16 -8.93
C SER A 9 18.16 -11.26 -9.63
N ASP A 10 18.65 -11.65 -10.79
CA ASP A 10 18.20 -12.80 -11.55
C ASP A 10 19.41 -13.70 -11.81
N ASP A 11 19.48 -14.80 -11.09
CA ASP A 11 20.61 -15.73 -11.17
C ASP A 11 20.67 -16.45 -12.51
N THR A 12 19.55 -16.59 -13.23
CA THR A 12 19.50 -17.23 -14.55
C THR A 12 20.26 -16.41 -15.59
N ASN A 13 20.15 -15.08 -15.53
CA ASN A 13 20.80 -14.16 -16.47
C ASN A 13 22.04 -13.46 -15.86
N GLN A 14 22.40 -13.77 -14.62
CA GLN A 14 23.48 -13.13 -13.86
C GLN A 14 23.42 -11.58 -13.89
N SER A 15 22.20 -11.06 -13.91
CA SER A 15 21.95 -9.63 -13.95
C SER A 15 21.55 -9.11 -12.57
N THR A 16 22.16 -7.99 -12.17
CA THR A 16 21.81 -7.29 -10.93
C THR A 16 21.37 -5.88 -11.26
N TYR A 17 20.25 -5.46 -10.72
CA TYR A 17 19.70 -4.13 -10.88
C TYR A 17 19.57 -3.44 -9.54
N ASN A 18 20.00 -2.19 -9.46
CA ASN A 18 19.79 -1.31 -8.31
C ASN A 18 18.90 -0.15 -8.72
N GLY A 19 17.86 0.11 -7.94
CA GLY A 19 16.92 1.18 -8.21
C GLY A 19 16.44 1.88 -6.97
N ASP A 20 15.91 3.08 -7.18
CA ASP A 20 15.30 3.88 -6.13
C ASP A 20 13.78 3.83 -6.25
N ILE A 21 13.11 3.70 -5.13
CA ILE A 21 11.65 3.75 -5.03
C ILE A 21 11.25 4.98 -4.24
N SER A 22 10.30 5.75 -4.78
CA SER A 22 9.65 6.82 -4.02
C SER A 22 8.17 6.88 -4.37
N TYR A 23 7.30 6.93 -3.37
CA TYR A 23 5.86 7.01 -3.58
C TYR A 23 5.13 7.59 -2.36
N PHE A 24 3.89 8.01 -2.57
CA PHE A 24 2.99 8.44 -1.51
C PHE A 24 2.08 7.28 -1.13
N PRO A 25 2.33 6.61 0.02
CA PRO A 25 1.69 5.33 0.31
C PRO A 25 0.23 5.46 0.73
N TYR A 26 -0.10 6.49 1.53
CA TYR A 26 -1.40 6.57 2.17
C TYR A 26 -1.75 7.98 2.64
N PHE A 27 -3.02 8.34 2.51
CA PHE A 27 -3.63 9.55 3.07
C PHE A 27 -5.05 9.24 3.53
N ASN A 28 -5.46 9.75 4.68
CA ASN A 28 -6.81 9.57 5.21
C ASN A 28 -7.27 10.83 5.94
N VAL A 29 -8.51 11.21 5.68
CA VAL A 29 -9.24 12.24 6.44
C VAL A 29 -10.58 11.67 6.86
N SER A 30 -10.93 11.82 8.13
CA SER A 30 -12.23 11.38 8.63
C SER A 30 -12.87 12.43 9.54
N VAL A 31 -14.18 12.55 9.44
CA VAL A 31 -15.01 13.47 10.22
C VAL A 31 -15.95 12.65 11.10
N PRO A 32 -15.75 12.65 12.42
CA PRO A 32 -16.69 12.03 13.36
C PRO A 32 -17.90 12.96 13.58
N LEU A 33 -19.10 12.38 13.49
CA LEU A 33 -20.35 13.07 13.77
C LEU A 33 -21.24 12.18 14.65
N TYR A 34 -21.16 12.35 15.97
CA TYR A 34 -21.79 11.47 16.96
C TYR A 34 -21.39 9.99 16.79
N LYS A 35 -22.34 9.13 16.43
CA LYS A 35 -22.14 7.71 16.13
C LYS A 35 -21.75 7.44 14.67
N HIS A 36 -21.71 8.46 13.83
CA HIS A 36 -21.39 8.37 12.42
C HIS A 36 -19.95 8.85 12.17
N ARG A 37 -19.26 8.23 11.22
CA ARG A 37 -17.98 8.68 10.73
C ARG A 37 -17.98 8.62 9.22
N PHE A 38 -17.61 9.72 8.60
CA PHE A 38 -17.42 9.84 7.16
C PHE A 38 -15.95 10.10 6.88
N GLY A 39 -15.45 9.62 5.78
CA GLY A 39 -14.09 9.94 5.43
C GLY A 39 -13.73 9.62 3.99
N PHE A 40 -12.54 10.06 3.67
CA PHE A 40 -11.88 9.82 2.40
C PHE A 40 -10.50 9.25 2.69
N ALA A 41 -10.11 8.23 1.94
CA ALA A 41 -8.76 7.70 1.97
C ALA A 41 -8.21 7.57 0.54
N TYR A 42 -6.89 7.66 0.44
CA TYR A 42 -6.13 7.39 -0.77
C TYR A 42 -4.98 6.48 -0.40
N GLN A 43 -4.75 5.46 -1.22
CA GLN A 43 -3.64 4.54 -1.00
C GLN A 43 -3.01 4.07 -2.30
N SER A 44 -1.71 3.83 -2.25
CA SER A 44 -0.99 3.12 -3.30
C SER A 44 -1.17 1.62 -3.08
N VAL A 45 -1.83 0.93 -4.02
CA VAL A 45 -2.09 -0.51 -3.95
C VAL A 45 -0.88 -1.29 -4.47
N SER A 46 -0.31 -0.83 -5.57
CA SER A 46 0.89 -1.39 -6.18
C SER A 46 1.72 -0.27 -6.80
N ASN A 47 3.01 -0.37 -6.67
CA ASN A 47 3.95 0.55 -7.29
C ASN A 47 5.22 -0.22 -7.63
N GLY A 48 5.61 -0.21 -8.91
CA GLY A 48 6.80 -0.85 -9.40
C GLY A 48 7.38 -0.05 -10.55
N LYS A 49 8.64 0.36 -10.42
CA LYS A 49 9.37 1.06 -11.48
C LYS A 49 10.67 0.34 -11.73
N PHE A 50 10.92 0.05 -13.00
CA PHE A 50 12.11 -0.65 -13.44
C PHE A 50 12.68 0.06 -14.65
N SER A 51 14.00 0.18 -14.73
CA SER A 51 14.72 0.65 -15.91
C SER A 51 16.07 -0.07 -15.97
N ALA A 52 16.32 -0.81 -17.04
CA ALA A 52 17.58 -1.48 -17.29
C ALA A 52 18.09 -1.13 -18.68
N GLU A 53 19.41 -0.98 -18.80
CA GLU A 53 20.12 -0.80 -20.05
C GLU A 53 21.23 -1.83 -20.11
N GLN A 54 21.31 -2.54 -21.23
CA GLN A 54 22.33 -3.55 -21.46
C GLN A 54 22.88 -3.42 -22.88
N LYS A 55 24.19 -3.41 -23.00
CA LYS A 55 24.85 -3.47 -24.30
C LYS A 55 24.94 -4.93 -24.77
N ASN A 56 24.37 -5.20 -25.91
CA ASN A 56 24.29 -6.53 -26.51
C ASN A 56 24.97 -6.55 -27.89
N THR A 57 25.36 -7.74 -28.35
CA THR A 57 25.92 -7.97 -29.66
C THR A 57 25.17 -9.09 -30.37
N SER A 58 24.78 -8.88 -31.61
CA SER A 58 24.17 -9.90 -32.46
C SER A 58 24.92 -9.98 -33.77
N GLY A 59 25.76 -11.00 -33.91
CA GLY A 59 26.71 -11.08 -35.04
C GLY A 59 27.76 -9.96 -34.96
N SER A 60 27.82 -9.10 -35.99
CA SER A 60 28.65 -7.90 -36.04
C SER A 60 28.01 -6.65 -35.43
N ASP A 61 26.73 -6.71 -35.15
CA ASP A 61 25.94 -5.54 -34.80
C ASP A 61 25.91 -5.35 -33.28
N VAL A 62 26.22 -4.15 -32.85
CA VAL A 62 26.21 -3.74 -31.46
C VAL A 62 25.00 -2.86 -31.23
N PHE A 63 24.22 -3.15 -30.18
CA PHE A 63 23.08 -2.35 -29.81
C PHE A 63 22.91 -2.24 -28.30
N THR A 64 22.30 -1.16 -27.86
CA THR A 64 21.90 -0.97 -26.48
C THR A 64 20.43 -1.36 -26.32
N GLU A 65 20.17 -2.38 -25.53
CA GLU A 65 18.82 -2.78 -25.16
C GLU A 65 18.39 -1.96 -23.94
N ILE A 66 17.27 -1.27 -24.05
CA ILE A 66 16.66 -0.47 -22.99
C ILE A 66 15.31 -1.07 -22.67
N ARG A 67 15.12 -1.51 -21.43
CA ARG A 67 13.84 -2.01 -20.93
C ARG A 67 13.36 -1.15 -19.77
N LYS A 68 12.11 -0.71 -19.82
CA LYS A 68 11.47 0.06 -18.76
C LYS A 68 10.10 -0.52 -18.45
N ALA A 69 9.76 -0.58 -17.18
CA ALA A 69 8.42 -0.85 -16.70
C ALA A 69 8.06 0.19 -15.65
N ASP A 70 6.85 0.71 -15.74
CA ASP A 70 6.28 1.65 -14.76
C ASP A 70 4.84 1.21 -14.49
N ASN A 71 4.61 0.63 -13.32
CA ASN A 71 3.33 0.08 -12.92
C ASN A 71 2.89 0.76 -11.63
N ALA A 72 1.76 1.42 -11.68
CA ALA A 72 1.19 2.08 -10.52
C ALA A 72 -0.32 1.84 -10.47
N LEU A 73 -0.80 1.32 -9.34
CA LEU A 73 -2.21 1.15 -9.06
C LEU A 73 -2.53 1.84 -7.74
N TYR A 74 -3.52 2.70 -7.79
CA TYR A 74 -3.98 3.52 -6.67
C TYR A 74 -5.44 3.21 -6.36
N GLN A 75 -5.84 3.49 -5.15
CA GLN A 75 -7.22 3.38 -4.70
C GLN A 75 -7.62 4.64 -3.96
N ALA A 76 -8.75 5.21 -4.35
CA ALA A 76 -9.44 6.27 -3.61
C ALA A 76 -10.70 5.69 -2.99
N ASP A 77 -10.92 5.96 -1.72
CA ASP A 77 -12.02 5.42 -0.93
C ASP A 77 -12.88 6.54 -0.35
N MET A 78 -14.19 6.42 -0.50
CA MET A 78 -15.15 7.15 0.31
C MET A 78 -15.79 6.17 1.28
N PHE A 79 -15.65 6.40 2.57
CA PHE A 79 -16.18 5.47 3.57
C PHE A 79 -17.14 6.13 4.54
N TYR A 80 -18.09 5.32 4.97
CA TYR A 80 -19.01 5.61 6.05
C TYR A 80 -18.92 4.51 7.09
N ALA A 81 -18.87 4.88 8.36
CA ALA A 81 -18.95 3.94 9.47
C ALA A 81 -19.98 4.39 10.50
N TYR A 82 -20.62 3.42 11.12
CA TYR A 82 -21.59 3.62 12.20
C TYR A 82 -21.19 2.83 13.44
N GLN A 83 -21.25 3.48 14.59
CA GLN A 83 -20.88 2.90 15.87
C GLN A 83 -22.12 2.42 16.64
N PHE A 84 -22.20 1.09 16.85
CA PHE A 84 -23.15 0.43 17.74
C PHE A 84 -22.43 0.09 19.04
N ASP A 85 -22.54 0.91 20.06
CA ASP A 85 -21.84 0.72 21.34
C ASP A 85 -20.34 0.40 21.14
N ASN A 86 -19.96 -0.88 21.21
CA ASN A 86 -18.58 -1.36 21.04
C ASN A 86 -18.33 -2.06 19.68
N LEU A 87 -19.31 -2.05 18.76
CA LEU A 87 -19.22 -2.57 17.41
C LEU A 87 -19.31 -1.42 16.41
N ASN A 88 -18.35 -1.33 15.50
CA ASN A 88 -18.40 -0.43 14.36
C ASN A 88 -18.61 -1.24 13.08
N LEU A 89 -19.53 -0.79 12.25
CA LEU A 89 -19.75 -1.32 10.91
C LEU A 89 -19.38 -0.24 9.88
N SER A 90 -18.72 -0.61 8.80
CA SER A 90 -18.31 0.32 7.76
C SER A 90 -18.61 -0.19 6.36
N LEU A 91 -18.86 0.76 5.49
CA LEU A 91 -19.03 0.60 4.06
C LEU A 91 -18.09 1.57 3.35
N SER A 92 -17.31 1.09 2.41
CA SER A 92 -16.45 1.92 1.56
C SER A 92 -16.75 1.68 0.10
N ILE A 93 -16.95 2.77 -0.64
CA ILE A 93 -16.96 2.77 -2.10
C ILE A 93 -15.55 3.13 -2.52
N ASN A 94 -14.93 2.25 -3.29
CA ASN A 94 -13.55 2.39 -3.76
C ASN A 94 -13.54 2.72 -5.26
N TYR A 95 -12.53 3.45 -5.68
CA TYR A 95 -12.21 3.65 -7.07
C TYR A 95 -10.73 3.32 -7.30
N LEU A 96 -10.49 2.22 -8.02
CA LEU A 96 -9.14 1.83 -8.43
C LEU A 96 -8.80 2.52 -9.74
N PHE A 97 -7.59 3.05 -9.85
CA PHE A 97 -7.09 3.68 -11.07
C PHE A 97 -5.57 3.58 -11.12
N GLY A 98 -5.03 3.62 -12.31
CA GLY A 98 -3.59 3.52 -12.48
C GLY A 98 -3.18 3.21 -13.90
N HIS A 99 -1.92 2.82 -14.05
CA HIS A 99 -1.34 2.49 -15.34
C HIS A 99 -0.30 1.38 -15.22
N LYS A 100 -0.07 0.71 -16.35
CA LYS A 100 1.04 -0.22 -16.56
C LYS A 100 1.68 0.13 -17.90
N ILE A 101 2.95 0.48 -17.87
CA ILE A 101 3.73 0.82 -19.05
C ILE A 101 4.88 -0.18 -19.15
N ASN A 102 4.96 -0.88 -20.27
CA ASN A 102 6.08 -1.71 -20.64
C ASN A 102 6.73 -1.14 -21.88
N TYR A 103 8.00 -0.85 -21.82
CA TYR A 103 8.78 -0.26 -22.88
C TYR A 103 10.02 -1.08 -23.14
N ALA A 104 10.30 -1.36 -24.41
CA ALA A 104 11.60 -1.88 -24.83
C ALA A 104 12.06 -1.19 -26.12
N LYS A 105 13.35 -0.90 -26.18
CA LYS A 105 14.05 -0.32 -27.33
C LYS A 105 15.34 -1.07 -27.55
N ALA A 106 15.67 -1.37 -28.81
CA ALA A 106 17.03 -1.70 -29.22
C ALA A 106 17.57 -0.53 -30.06
N ASP A 107 18.64 0.10 -29.57
CA ASP A 107 19.31 1.26 -30.15
C ASP A 107 20.62 0.78 -30.77
N TYR A 108 20.68 0.75 -32.09
CA TYR A 108 21.79 0.21 -32.86
C TYR A 108 22.87 1.28 -33.02
N GLU A 109 24.16 0.90 -32.81
CA GLU A 109 25.31 1.79 -33.06
C GLU A 109 25.55 2.04 -34.56
N ASP A 110 25.19 1.07 -35.44
CA ASP A 110 25.25 1.25 -36.89
C ASP A 110 24.05 2.05 -37.39
N THR A 111 24.32 3.22 -37.94
CA THR A 111 23.28 4.15 -38.46
C THR A 111 22.55 3.61 -39.70
N ASN A 112 23.01 2.52 -40.31
CA ASN A 112 22.30 1.85 -41.39
C ASN A 112 21.21 0.90 -40.90
N LEU A 113 21.20 0.56 -39.61
CA LEU A 113 20.16 -0.24 -38.97
C LEU A 113 19.10 0.67 -38.37
N ILE A 114 17.86 0.21 -38.43
CA ILE A 114 16.73 0.93 -37.85
C ILE A 114 16.54 0.46 -36.42
N ASP A 115 16.54 1.41 -35.47
CA ASP A 115 16.18 1.14 -34.09
C ASP A 115 14.82 0.44 -34.02
N THR A 116 14.68 -0.45 -33.06
CA THR A 116 13.38 -1.05 -32.77
C THR A 116 12.84 -0.51 -31.46
N LYS A 117 11.56 -0.25 -31.41
CA LYS A 117 10.87 0.22 -30.22
C LYS A 117 9.50 -0.43 -30.14
N TYR A 118 9.14 -0.88 -28.94
CA TYR A 118 7.72 -1.12 -28.62
C TYR A 118 7.38 -0.52 -27.24
N GLU A 119 6.14 -0.08 -27.12
CA GLU A 119 5.58 0.47 -25.88
C GLU A 119 4.14 -0.05 -25.76
N ILE A 120 3.88 -0.67 -24.65
CA ILE A 120 2.52 -1.10 -24.26
C ILE A 120 2.13 -0.27 -23.05
N GLU A 121 1.10 0.55 -23.23
CA GLU A 121 0.51 1.35 -22.18
C GLU A 121 -0.90 0.85 -21.91
N GLU A 122 -1.19 0.56 -20.65
CA GLU A 122 -2.49 0.11 -20.18
C GLU A 122 -2.94 0.98 -19.03
N THR A 123 -4.12 1.59 -19.13
CA THR A 123 -4.72 2.44 -18.11
C THR A 123 -5.88 1.73 -17.45
N PHE A 124 -5.85 1.64 -16.13
CA PHE A 124 -6.86 0.94 -15.34
C PHE A 124 -7.81 1.89 -14.64
N LYS A 125 -9.08 1.50 -14.58
CA LYS A 125 -10.13 2.18 -13.80
C LYS A 125 -11.24 1.20 -13.42
N SER A 126 -11.64 1.21 -12.16
CA SER A 126 -12.74 0.37 -11.69
C SER A 126 -13.34 0.87 -10.38
N PRO A 127 -14.67 0.93 -10.27
CA PRO A 127 -15.32 1.05 -8.97
C PRO A 127 -15.25 -0.26 -8.20
N GLY A 128 -15.25 -0.18 -6.87
CA GLY A 128 -15.26 -1.32 -5.98
C GLY A 128 -16.02 -1.04 -4.70
N LEU A 129 -16.20 -2.08 -3.89
CA LEU A 129 -16.92 -2.01 -2.62
C LEU A 129 -16.20 -2.82 -1.55
N THR A 130 -16.06 -2.23 -0.35
CA THR A 130 -15.50 -2.91 0.82
C THR A 130 -16.46 -2.77 2.00
N LEU A 131 -16.73 -3.88 2.66
CA LEU A 131 -17.44 -3.95 3.93
C LEU A 131 -16.44 -4.16 5.05
N GLY A 132 -16.68 -3.54 6.20
CA GLY A 132 -15.79 -3.71 7.35
C GLY A 132 -16.56 -3.72 8.67
N PHE A 133 -15.92 -4.35 9.64
CA PHE A 133 -16.36 -4.27 11.03
C PHE A 133 -15.17 -4.12 11.96
N SER A 134 -15.38 -3.51 13.12
CA SER A 134 -14.45 -3.57 14.25
C SER A 134 -15.22 -3.65 15.56
N LYS A 135 -14.70 -4.40 16.51
CA LYS A 135 -15.31 -4.61 17.82
C LYS A 135 -14.27 -4.50 18.93
N GLU A 136 -14.60 -3.73 19.93
CA GLU A 136 -13.89 -3.67 21.19
C GLU A 136 -14.60 -4.56 22.22
N PHE A 137 -13.95 -5.66 22.65
CA PHE A 137 -14.51 -6.54 23.68
C PHE A 137 -14.37 -5.95 25.06
N ASN A 138 -13.25 -5.27 25.28
CA ASN A 138 -12.96 -4.48 26.47
C ASN A 138 -11.86 -3.47 26.11
N LYS A 139 -11.42 -2.65 27.08
CA LYS A 139 -10.36 -1.65 26.86
C LYS A 139 -9.00 -2.26 26.47
N LYS A 140 -8.88 -3.59 26.48
CA LYS A 140 -7.60 -4.28 26.21
C LYS A 140 -7.60 -5.11 24.93
N VAL A 141 -8.78 -5.50 24.45
CA VAL A 141 -8.88 -6.43 23.29
C VAL A 141 -9.80 -5.84 22.25
N SER A 142 -9.31 -5.73 21.05
CA SER A 142 -10.07 -5.35 19.87
C SER A 142 -9.84 -6.33 18.72
N MET A 143 -10.81 -6.47 17.85
CA MET A 143 -10.68 -7.20 16.59
C MET A 143 -11.47 -6.51 15.48
N GLY A 144 -11.13 -6.80 14.26
CA GLY A 144 -11.84 -6.29 13.09
C GLY A 144 -11.55 -7.10 11.85
N GLY A 145 -12.29 -6.80 10.81
CA GLY A 145 -12.08 -7.43 9.51
C GLY A 145 -12.75 -6.66 8.40
N THR A 146 -12.32 -6.93 7.19
CA THR A 146 -12.85 -6.34 5.96
C THR A 146 -13.04 -7.41 4.89
N VAL A 147 -14.02 -7.18 4.02
CA VAL A 147 -14.25 -7.97 2.81
C VAL A 147 -14.36 -7.00 1.65
N SER A 148 -13.43 -7.07 0.70
CA SER A 148 -13.48 -6.32 -0.55
C SER A 148 -14.03 -7.19 -1.66
N ILE A 149 -15.18 -6.77 -2.20
CA ILE A 149 -15.94 -7.53 -3.20
C ILE A 149 -15.17 -7.53 -4.53
N PRO A 150 -15.12 -8.67 -5.25
CA PRO A 150 -14.51 -8.74 -6.57
C PRO A 150 -15.12 -7.72 -7.53
N VAL A 151 -14.26 -7.06 -8.29
CA VAL A 151 -14.68 -6.07 -9.28
C VAL A 151 -14.00 -6.33 -10.61
N GLU A 152 -14.63 -5.88 -11.68
CA GLU A 152 -14.04 -5.89 -13.01
C GLU A 152 -13.14 -4.66 -13.17
N LEU A 153 -11.83 -4.88 -13.28
CA LEU A 153 -10.85 -3.85 -13.62
C LEU A 153 -10.84 -3.66 -15.13
N LYS A 154 -11.28 -2.51 -15.59
CA LYS A 154 -11.25 -2.16 -17.02
C LYS A 154 -9.91 -1.53 -17.36
N GLY A 155 -9.22 -2.11 -18.34
CA GLY A 155 -7.96 -1.64 -18.87
C GLY A 155 -8.12 -1.17 -20.31
N ASP A 156 -7.71 0.06 -20.62
CA ASP A 156 -7.60 0.57 -21.97
C ASP A 156 -6.13 0.43 -22.37
N LYS A 157 -5.83 -0.46 -23.33
CA LYS A 157 -4.48 -0.83 -23.75
C LYS A 157 -4.17 -0.26 -25.13
N SER A 158 -3.01 0.38 -25.25
CA SER A 158 -2.46 0.86 -26.52
C SER A 158 -1.12 0.20 -26.80
N TYR A 159 -0.86 -0.08 -28.05
CA TYR A 159 0.40 -0.63 -28.51
C TYR A 159 1.04 0.32 -29.54
N LYS A 160 2.28 0.70 -29.32
CA LYS A 160 3.03 1.63 -30.17
C LYS A 160 4.38 1.02 -30.54
N THR A 161 4.69 1.05 -31.82
CA THR A 161 6.04 0.78 -32.35
C THR A 161 6.56 2.02 -33.07
N ILE A 162 7.76 1.95 -33.67
CA ILE A 162 8.30 3.06 -34.48
C ILE A 162 7.39 3.38 -35.68
N THR A 163 6.81 2.34 -36.30
CA THR A 163 6.05 2.48 -37.55
C THR A 163 4.55 2.32 -37.38
N LEU A 164 4.09 1.76 -36.28
CA LEU A 164 2.71 1.40 -36.05
C LEU A 164 2.22 1.99 -34.73
N ASN A 165 1.05 2.57 -34.77
CA ASN A 165 0.29 2.97 -33.57
C ASN A 165 -1.05 2.26 -33.67
N GLU A 166 -1.17 1.10 -33.01
CA GLU A 166 -2.45 0.40 -32.95
C GLU A 166 -3.43 1.13 -32.04
N GLY A 167 -4.68 1.09 -32.46
CA GLY A 167 -5.78 1.72 -31.72
C GLY A 167 -5.93 1.15 -30.31
N ILE A 168 -6.69 1.86 -29.47
CA ILE A 168 -6.98 1.44 -28.11
C ILE A 168 -7.87 0.19 -28.13
N THR A 169 -7.44 -0.86 -27.47
CA THR A 169 -8.25 -2.05 -27.16
C THR A 169 -8.60 -2.01 -25.68
N SER A 170 -9.84 -2.37 -25.35
CA SER A 170 -10.27 -2.47 -23.95
C SER A 170 -10.25 -3.92 -23.50
N GLU A 171 -9.54 -4.16 -22.41
CA GLU A 171 -9.49 -5.46 -21.73
C GLU A 171 -10.18 -5.34 -20.37
N THR A 172 -10.75 -6.43 -19.88
CA THR A 172 -11.41 -6.45 -18.58
C THR A 172 -10.86 -7.62 -17.78
N TYR A 173 -10.37 -7.33 -16.57
CA TYR A 173 -9.83 -8.33 -15.65
C TYR A 173 -10.71 -8.41 -14.41
N LYS A 174 -10.97 -9.60 -13.94
CA LYS A 174 -11.68 -9.82 -12.68
C LYS A 174 -10.67 -9.81 -11.52
N LEU A 175 -10.75 -8.81 -10.65
CA LEU A 175 -9.94 -8.76 -9.44
C LEU A 175 -10.40 -9.79 -8.41
N PRO A 176 -9.51 -10.27 -7.52
CA PRO A 176 -9.85 -11.26 -6.50
C PRO A 176 -10.76 -10.69 -5.42
N LEU A 177 -11.53 -11.57 -4.78
CA LEU A 177 -12.10 -11.31 -3.46
C LEU A 177 -10.95 -11.20 -2.45
N LYS A 178 -10.97 -10.16 -1.60
CA LYS A 178 -10.00 -9.98 -0.52
C LYS A 178 -10.70 -10.00 0.82
N VAL A 179 -10.14 -10.75 1.74
CA VAL A 179 -10.62 -10.86 3.11
C VAL A 179 -9.48 -10.55 4.05
N SER A 180 -9.69 -9.62 4.98
CA SER A 180 -8.72 -9.28 6.01
C SER A 180 -9.35 -9.46 7.39
N PHE A 181 -8.57 -9.97 8.33
CA PHE A 181 -8.96 -10.10 9.71
C PHE A 181 -7.78 -9.79 10.61
N GLY A 182 -8.02 -9.02 11.69
CA GLY A 182 -6.97 -8.66 12.62
C GLY A 182 -7.49 -8.46 14.03
N GLY A 183 -6.54 -8.45 14.96
CA GLY A 183 -6.82 -8.21 16.37
C GLY A 183 -5.65 -7.58 17.08
N ALA A 184 -5.95 -6.87 18.16
CA ALA A 184 -4.96 -6.26 19.03
C ALA A 184 -5.29 -6.49 20.49
N VAL A 185 -4.25 -6.63 21.31
CA VAL A 185 -4.36 -6.81 22.75
C VAL A 185 -3.35 -5.94 23.48
N ASN A 186 -3.84 -5.15 24.46
CA ASN A 186 -3.00 -4.50 25.44
C ASN A 186 -2.66 -5.52 26.54
N PHE A 187 -1.48 -6.12 26.45
CA PHE A 187 -1.09 -7.22 27.34
C PHE A 187 -0.36 -6.73 28.60
N TYR A 188 0.27 -5.57 28.56
CA TYR A 188 0.96 -5.02 29.72
C TYR A 188 1.09 -3.49 29.64
N LYS A 189 0.46 -2.78 30.59
CA LYS A 189 0.53 -1.29 30.72
C LYS A 189 0.40 -0.59 29.35
N ASN A 190 1.52 -0.10 28.82
CA ASN A 190 1.64 0.65 27.58
C ASN A 190 2.10 -0.24 26.40
N TRP A 191 2.01 -1.55 26.53
CA TRP A 191 2.42 -2.48 25.49
C TRP A 191 1.22 -3.14 24.81
N ASP A 192 1.16 -2.98 23.53
CA ASP A 192 0.17 -3.60 22.68
C ASP A 192 0.84 -4.61 21.74
N MET A 193 0.12 -5.65 21.42
CA MET A 193 0.46 -6.62 20.39
C MET A 193 -0.70 -6.72 19.41
N ALA A 194 -0.39 -6.80 18.12
CA ALA A 194 -1.37 -6.96 17.07
C ALA A 194 -0.96 -8.08 16.11
N MET A 195 -1.98 -8.70 15.51
CA MET A 195 -1.82 -9.68 14.45
C MET A 195 -2.87 -9.44 13.36
N ASP A 196 -2.45 -9.52 12.10
CA ASP A 196 -3.31 -9.40 10.92
C ASP A 196 -3.09 -10.60 10.00
N ILE A 197 -4.18 -11.04 9.36
CA ILE A 197 -4.20 -12.04 8.31
C ILE A 197 -5.00 -11.47 7.14
N ASP A 198 -4.39 -11.41 5.97
CA ASP A 198 -5.02 -11.04 4.72
C ASP A 198 -5.05 -12.26 3.80
N TYR A 199 -6.13 -12.42 3.04
CA TYR A 199 -6.30 -13.50 2.08
C TYR A 199 -6.91 -12.97 0.79
N ASP A 200 -6.22 -13.22 -0.33
CA ASP A 200 -6.58 -12.76 -1.68
C ASP A 200 -6.86 -13.97 -2.57
N LEU A 201 -8.10 -14.17 -3.02
CA LEU A 201 -8.53 -15.31 -3.86
C LEU A 201 -8.16 -15.09 -5.34
N TRP A 202 -6.86 -15.11 -5.64
CA TRP A 202 -6.36 -14.94 -7.00
C TRP A 202 -6.73 -16.08 -7.94
N SER A 203 -6.98 -17.28 -7.43
CA SER A 203 -7.48 -18.42 -8.20
C SER A 203 -8.85 -18.16 -8.88
N GLN A 204 -9.59 -17.14 -8.42
CA GLN A 204 -10.85 -16.71 -9.00
C GLN A 204 -10.70 -15.51 -9.95
N SER A 205 -9.48 -15.00 -10.12
CA SER A 205 -9.14 -13.89 -11.00
C SER A 205 -8.70 -14.41 -12.37
N ASP A 206 -9.00 -13.66 -13.41
CA ASP A 206 -8.50 -13.91 -14.77
C ASP A 206 -7.28 -13.06 -15.13
N MET A 207 -6.78 -12.28 -14.15
CA MET A 207 -5.61 -11.42 -14.34
C MET A 207 -4.30 -12.22 -14.47
N TYR A 208 -4.25 -13.40 -13.86
CA TYR A 208 -3.12 -14.33 -13.92
C TYR A 208 -3.63 -15.74 -14.22
N GLU A 209 -3.11 -16.37 -15.27
CA GLU A 209 -3.43 -17.75 -15.57
C GLU A 209 -2.87 -18.69 -14.50
N ASN A 210 -3.69 -19.63 -14.01
CA ASN A 210 -3.31 -20.63 -13.01
C ASN A 210 -2.72 -20.06 -11.71
N ALA A 211 -3.13 -18.85 -11.32
CA ALA A 211 -2.64 -18.23 -10.10
C ALA A 211 -3.13 -18.97 -8.85
N ASN A 212 -2.23 -19.19 -7.91
CA ASN A 212 -2.57 -19.59 -6.56
C ASN A 212 -3.09 -18.40 -5.74
N ASP A 213 -3.88 -18.69 -4.72
CA ASP A 213 -4.35 -17.66 -3.78
C ASP A 213 -3.19 -17.06 -3.00
N GLY A 214 -3.29 -15.76 -2.75
CA GLY A 214 -2.32 -15.02 -1.96
C GLY A 214 -2.73 -14.92 -0.49
N TYR A 215 -1.76 -14.84 0.40
CA TYR A 215 -2.01 -14.53 1.80
C TYR A 215 -0.89 -13.71 2.42
N ARG A 216 -1.21 -13.00 3.49
CA ARG A 216 -0.25 -12.27 4.31
C ARG A 216 -0.58 -12.50 5.78
N VAL A 217 0.46 -12.76 6.58
CA VAL A 217 0.37 -12.79 8.04
C VAL A 217 1.34 -11.75 8.58
N ALA A 218 0.87 -10.91 9.49
CA ALA A 218 1.68 -9.88 10.11
C ALA A 218 1.53 -9.86 11.62
N TYR A 219 2.62 -9.58 12.32
CA TYR A 219 2.67 -9.39 13.76
C TYR A 219 3.32 -8.05 14.07
N GLY A 220 2.84 -7.41 15.12
CA GLY A 220 3.40 -6.17 15.60
C GLY A 220 3.36 -6.06 17.11
N ILE A 221 4.34 -5.36 17.66
CA ILE A 221 4.39 -4.96 19.05
C ILE A 221 4.61 -3.44 19.12
N GLU A 222 3.88 -2.79 19.97
CA GLU A 222 3.97 -1.34 20.18
C GLU A 222 4.16 -1.02 21.68
N TYR A 223 5.12 -0.16 21.95
CA TYR A 223 5.18 0.60 23.19
C TYR A 223 4.50 1.95 22.99
N GLN A 224 3.42 2.21 23.70
CA GLN A 224 2.72 3.49 23.65
C GLN A 224 3.41 4.51 24.55
N GLY A 225 4.07 5.51 23.93
CA GLY A 225 4.59 6.66 24.63
C GLY A 225 3.47 7.58 25.15
N SER A 226 3.75 8.34 26.20
CA SER A 226 2.79 9.31 26.74
C SER A 226 3.39 10.69 26.87
N VAL A 227 2.71 11.72 26.37
CA VAL A 227 3.13 13.13 26.40
C VAL A 227 3.39 13.62 27.83
N ASN A 228 2.67 13.06 28.82
CA ASN A 228 2.75 13.45 30.25
C ASN A 228 3.98 12.90 30.98
N GLN A 229 4.82 12.11 30.33
CA GLN A 229 6.04 11.59 30.91
C GLN A 229 7.11 12.68 31.00
N GLU A 230 7.92 12.67 32.05
CA GLU A 230 9.04 13.61 32.21
C GLU A 230 10.20 13.26 31.26
N GLN A 231 10.51 11.98 31.12
CA GLN A 231 11.62 11.49 30.31
C GLN A 231 11.23 11.49 28.83
N PHE A 232 12.07 12.09 28.00
CA PHE A 232 11.83 12.20 26.54
C PHE A 232 11.55 10.84 25.87
N PHE A 233 12.35 9.82 26.14
CA PHE A 233 12.16 8.49 25.53
C PHE A 233 10.84 7.81 25.90
N LYS A 234 10.28 8.12 27.06
CA LYS A 234 8.95 7.62 27.46
C LYS A 234 7.79 8.33 26.79
N LYS A 235 8.04 9.46 26.12
CA LYS A 235 7.05 10.17 25.29
C LYS A 235 6.95 9.57 23.89
N ILE A 236 8.01 8.91 23.41
CA ILE A 236 8.09 8.34 22.08
C ILE A 236 7.40 6.97 22.07
N SER A 237 6.44 6.79 21.19
CA SER A 237 5.93 5.45 20.88
C SER A 237 6.89 4.73 19.95
N GLN A 238 7.09 3.43 20.17
CA GLN A 238 7.98 2.58 19.38
C GLN A 238 7.23 1.35 18.92
N ARG A 239 7.50 0.92 17.68
CA ARG A 239 6.84 -0.22 17.06
C ARG A 239 7.85 -1.11 16.38
N ALA A 240 7.66 -2.40 16.51
CA ALA A 240 8.38 -3.39 15.71
C ALA A 240 7.37 -4.35 15.08
N GLY A 241 7.63 -4.78 13.86
CA GLY A 241 6.72 -5.66 13.15
C GLY A 241 7.47 -6.62 12.25
N PHE A 242 6.81 -7.74 12.00
CA PHE A 242 7.20 -8.77 11.06
C PHE A 242 6.02 -9.11 10.17
N ALA A 243 6.26 -9.31 8.88
CA ALA A 243 5.23 -9.84 8.00
C ALA A 243 5.81 -10.84 7.01
N TYR A 244 5.00 -11.85 6.71
CA TYR A 244 5.22 -12.82 5.66
C TYR A 244 4.05 -12.78 4.69
N LYS A 245 4.34 -12.67 3.38
CA LYS A 245 3.33 -12.55 2.32
C LYS A 245 3.67 -13.52 1.20
N VAL A 246 2.65 -14.19 0.69
CA VAL A 246 2.68 -14.95 -0.56
C VAL A 246 1.73 -14.29 -1.55
N SER A 247 2.16 -14.09 -2.77
CA SER A 247 1.37 -13.50 -3.85
C SER A 247 1.71 -14.14 -5.18
N PRO A 248 0.79 -14.20 -6.14
CA PRO A 248 1.11 -14.68 -7.48
C PRO A 248 2.08 -13.70 -8.16
N LEU A 249 3.04 -14.25 -8.88
CA LEU A 249 3.95 -13.53 -9.77
C LEU A 249 3.69 -14.02 -11.20
N ASN A 250 3.41 -13.11 -12.11
CA ASN A 250 3.31 -13.47 -13.52
C ASN A 250 4.73 -13.56 -14.11
N SER A 251 5.13 -14.76 -14.50
CA SER A 251 6.41 -15.02 -15.16
C SER A 251 6.32 -14.74 -16.66
N ILE A 252 7.45 -14.47 -17.29
CA ILE A 252 7.61 -14.39 -18.76
C ILE A 252 7.53 -15.84 -19.28
N GLY A 253 6.33 -16.37 -19.47
CA GLY A 253 6.16 -17.74 -19.98
C GLY A 253 4.97 -18.48 -19.37
N ASN A 254 3.81 -17.86 -19.31
CA ASN A 254 2.47 -18.44 -19.10
C ASN A 254 2.16 -19.16 -17.76
N ASP A 255 3.12 -19.48 -16.93
CA ASP A 255 2.84 -20.09 -15.62
C ASP A 255 2.96 -19.04 -14.51
N ALA A 256 1.95 -18.95 -13.65
CA ALA A 256 2.00 -18.09 -12.48
C ALA A 256 2.89 -18.76 -11.41
N HIS A 257 3.96 -18.06 -11.03
CA HIS A 257 4.84 -18.47 -9.94
C HIS A 257 4.44 -17.84 -8.62
N GLU A 258 4.87 -18.41 -7.51
CA GLU A 258 4.68 -17.82 -6.20
C GLU A 258 5.83 -16.85 -5.88
N LEU A 259 5.47 -15.64 -5.44
CA LEU A 259 6.39 -14.65 -4.90
C LEU A 259 6.18 -14.58 -3.38
N THR A 260 7.21 -14.91 -2.64
CA THR A 260 7.22 -14.78 -1.18
C THR A 260 7.92 -13.49 -0.76
N GLU A 261 7.34 -12.76 0.18
CA GLU A 261 7.97 -11.57 0.79
C GLU A 261 8.06 -11.79 2.30
N THR A 262 9.26 -11.67 2.84
CA THR A 262 9.53 -11.56 4.27
C THR A 262 9.94 -10.13 4.58
N SER A 263 9.33 -9.50 5.59
CA SER A 263 9.67 -8.13 5.93
C SER A 263 9.71 -7.89 7.44
N PHE A 264 10.64 -6.99 7.84
CA PHE A 264 10.79 -6.47 9.20
C PHE A 264 10.62 -4.96 9.16
N THR A 265 9.88 -4.45 10.13
CA THR A 265 9.64 -3.02 10.27
C THR A 265 10.02 -2.56 11.68
N TYR A 266 10.62 -1.38 11.76
CA TYR A 266 10.78 -0.65 13.00
C TYR A 266 10.35 0.79 12.79
N GLY A 267 9.63 1.34 13.77
CA GLY A 267 9.16 2.71 13.69
C GLY A 267 9.08 3.37 15.05
N PHE A 268 9.07 4.70 15.03
CA PHE A 268 8.84 5.50 16.22
C PHE A 268 8.00 6.73 15.91
N SER A 269 7.27 7.19 16.90
CA SER A 269 6.39 8.36 16.78
C SER A 269 6.74 9.39 17.83
N ILE A 270 6.96 10.62 17.38
CA ILE A 270 7.24 11.78 18.23
C ILE A 270 5.93 12.56 18.40
N PRO A 271 5.40 12.67 19.62
CA PRO A 271 4.20 13.45 19.88
C PRO A 271 4.48 14.95 19.72
N ILE A 272 3.56 15.66 19.09
CA ILE A 272 3.54 17.10 19.01
C ILE A 272 2.67 17.62 20.16
N LYS A 273 3.09 18.68 20.85
CA LYS A 273 2.44 19.20 22.08
C LYS A 273 0.96 19.61 21.91
N THR A 274 0.45 19.70 20.71
CA THR A 274 -0.90 20.09 20.42
C THR A 274 -1.71 18.93 19.89
N HIS A 275 -2.77 18.54 20.59
CA HIS A 275 -3.91 17.75 20.10
C HIS A 275 -3.61 16.33 19.58
N ASP A 276 -2.96 15.48 20.38
CA ASP A 276 -2.73 14.07 20.05
C ASP A 276 -2.04 13.82 18.67
N SER A 277 -1.48 14.88 18.09
CA SER A 277 -0.76 14.84 16.83
C SER A 277 0.63 14.26 17.02
N ARG A 278 1.10 13.52 16.03
CA ARG A 278 2.44 12.93 16.04
C ARG A 278 3.07 12.91 14.65
N ILE A 279 4.39 12.88 14.63
CA ILE A 279 5.19 12.59 13.44
C ILE A 279 5.70 11.17 13.58
N ASP A 280 5.46 10.37 12.57
CA ASP A 280 5.80 8.97 12.50
C ASP A 280 6.99 8.76 11.56
N PHE A 281 7.98 7.97 12.01
CA PHE A 281 9.11 7.51 11.20
C PHE A 281 9.13 6.00 11.20
N ALA A 282 9.42 5.39 10.06
CA ALA A 282 9.54 3.96 9.97
C ALA A 282 10.61 3.55 8.96
N VAL A 283 11.23 2.40 9.22
CA VAL A 283 12.14 1.70 8.32
C VAL A 283 11.57 0.30 8.11
N LYS A 284 11.45 -0.12 6.86
CA LYS A 284 11.09 -1.48 6.46
C LYS A 284 12.24 -2.07 5.67
N TYR A 285 12.76 -3.21 6.12
CA TYR A 285 13.56 -4.11 5.30
C TYR A 285 12.67 -5.22 4.76
N PHE A 286 12.84 -5.58 3.50
CA PHE A 286 12.11 -6.70 2.90
C PHE A 286 13.04 -7.51 1.99
N ASN A 287 12.71 -8.80 1.91
CA ASN A 287 13.25 -9.74 0.96
C ASN A 287 12.10 -10.43 0.23
N ARG A 288 12.13 -10.42 -1.09
CA ARG A 288 11.20 -11.13 -1.97
C ARG A 288 11.96 -12.15 -2.79
N GLU A 289 11.40 -13.32 -2.91
CA GLU A 289 11.99 -14.41 -3.68
C GLU A 289 10.93 -15.27 -4.35
N SER A 290 11.28 -15.83 -5.49
CA SER A 290 10.52 -16.87 -6.15
C SER A 290 11.45 -17.98 -6.55
N ASN A 291 11.31 -19.14 -5.91
CA ASN A 291 12.16 -20.30 -6.13
C ASN A 291 12.03 -20.88 -7.55
N GLU A 292 10.87 -20.66 -8.18
CA GLU A 292 10.57 -21.22 -9.51
C GLU A 292 11.17 -20.37 -10.63
N SER A 293 11.33 -19.05 -10.41
CA SER A 293 11.86 -18.11 -11.41
C SER A 293 13.28 -17.61 -11.11
N ASN A 294 13.95 -18.12 -10.07
CA ASN A 294 15.25 -17.63 -9.59
C ASN A 294 15.30 -16.10 -9.34
N TYR A 295 14.13 -15.52 -9.08
CA TYR A 295 13.99 -14.09 -8.81
C TYR A 295 14.26 -13.80 -7.34
N GLN A 296 15.10 -12.82 -7.07
CA GLN A 296 15.34 -12.30 -5.74
C GLN A 296 15.38 -10.77 -5.76
N GLU A 297 14.67 -10.18 -4.83
CA GLU A 297 14.61 -8.73 -4.62
C GLU A 297 14.72 -8.42 -3.14
N ASN A 298 15.57 -7.50 -2.77
CA ASN A 298 15.63 -6.98 -1.40
C ASN A 298 15.73 -5.46 -1.40
N GLY A 299 15.28 -4.86 -0.31
CA GLY A 299 15.30 -3.41 -0.22
C GLY A 299 15.04 -2.88 1.17
N ILE A 300 15.33 -1.59 1.32
CA ILE A 300 15.06 -0.82 2.52
C ILE A 300 14.19 0.37 2.14
N LEU A 301 13.08 0.54 2.84
CA LEU A 301 12.17 1.67 2.70
C LEU A 301 12.18 2.52 3.96
N PHE A 302 12.36 3.82 3.80
CA PHE A 302 12.19 4.83 4.84
C PHE A 302 10.86 5.53 4.63
N SER A 303 10.08 5.67 5.68
CA SER A 303 8.78 6.32 5.62
C SER A 303 8.68 7.40 6.68
N ILE A 304 8.06 8.51 6.30
CA ILE A 304 7.68 9.60 7.19
C ILE A 304 6.19 9.88 7.02
N GLY A 305 5.50 10.06 8.12
CA GLY A 305 4.08 10.35 8.13
C GLY A 305 3.70 11.28 9.28
N THR A 306 2.46 11.69 9.27
CA THR A 306 1.87 12.52 10.31
C THR A 306 0.48 12.02 10.62
N THR A 307 0.11 12.00 11.90
CA THR A 307 -1.18 11.48 12.36
C THR A 307 -1.80 12.43 13.37
N GLY A 308 -3.13 12.53 13.41
CA GLY A 308 -3.87 13.23 14.47
C GLY A 308 -3.96 14.75 14.26
N PHE A 309 -3.82 15.27 13.04
CA PHE A 309 -4.08 16.68 12.77
C PHE A 309 -5.59 16.94 12.70
N ASP A 310 -6.13 17.63 13.72
CA ASP A 310 -7.49 18.15 13.68
C ASP A 310 -7.55 19.33 12.67
N ILE A 311 -8.05 19.07 11.47
CA ILE A 311 -8.30 20.11 10.45
C ILE A 311 -9.41 21.05 10.90
N PHE A 312 -10.36 20.54 11.68
CA PHE A 312 -11.45 21.32 12.25
C PHE A 312 -11.14 21.67 13.71
N LYS A 313 -11.07 22.96 14.01
CA LYS A 313 -10.99 23.40 15.42
C LYS A 313 -12.21 22.88 16.16
N LYS A 314 -12.00 22.10 17.24
CA LYS A 314 -13.09 21.81 18.19
C LYS A 314 -13.71 23.14 18.59
N PRO A 315 -15.06 23.30 18.54
CA PRO A 315 -15.67 24.50 19.07
C PRO A 315 -15.15 24.67 20.49
N LEU A 316 -14.63 25.85 20.81
CA LEU A 316 -14.21 26.19 22.15
C LEU A 316 -15.36 25.82 23.08
N ASP A 317 -15.10 24.97 24.07
CA ASP A 317 -16.07 24.69 25.13
C ASP A 317 -16.52 26.06 25.64
N ARG A 318 -17.74 26.45 25.30
CA ARG A 318 -18.36 27.64 25.88
C ARG A 318 -18.44 27.29 27.37
N LYS A 319 -17.60 27.93 28.17
CA LYS A 319 -17.71 27.85 29.62
C LYS A 319 -19.19 28.05 29.93
N GLY A 320 -19.77 27.10 30.66
CA GLY A 320 -21.16 27.10 31.04
C GLY A 320 -21.60 28.49 31.50
N HIS A 321 -22.88 28.80 31.32
CA HIS A 321 -23.48 30.04 31.80
C HIS A 321 -22.83 30.49 33.10
N ARG A 322 -22.27 31.71 33.12
CA ARG A 322 -21.96 32.38 34.37
C ARG A 322 -23.29 32.52 35.07
N ASP A 323 -23.42 31.87 36.23
CA ASP A 323 -24.50 32.17 37.15
C ASP A 323 -24.42 33.68 37.48
N ILE A 324 -25.37 34.43 36.97
CA ILE A 324 -25.51 35.83 37.32
C ILE A 324 -26.02 35.82 38.77
N PRO A 325 -25.30 36.39 39.75
CA PRO A 325 -25.84 36.46 41.12
C PRO A 325 -27.15 37.22 41.09
N VAL A 326 -28.20 36.60 41.58
CA VAL A 326 -29.50 37.27 41.79
C VAL A 326 -29.26 38.31 42.89
N PRO A 327 -29.57 39.62 42.73
CA PRO A 327 -29.48 40.59 43.80
C PRO A 327 -30.39 40.16 44.93
N ASP A 328 -29.88 40.15 46.17
CA ASP A 328 -30.69 39.95 47.37
C ASP A 328 -31.78 41.04 47.39
N GLU A 329 -33.04 40.63 47.38
CA GLU A 329 -34.16 41.52 47.66
C GLU A 329 -34.11 41.96 49.11
N THR A 330 -33.81 43.23 49.38
CA THR A 330 -33.91 43.90 50.68
C THR A 330 -35.34 44.36 50.94
#